data_4301595b65094fda0c87b0524c33f4eb
#
_entry.id   4301595b65094fda0c87b0524c33f4eb
#
_cell.length_a   1.000
_cell.length_b   1.000
_cell.length_c   1.000
_cell.angle_alpha   90.00
_cell.angle_beta   90.00
_cell.angle_gamma   90.00
#
_symmetry.space_group_name_H-M   'P 1'
#
loop_
_entity.id
_entity.type
_entity.pdbx_description
1 polymer ?
#
loop_
_entity_poly.entity_id
_entity_poly.type
_entity_poly.pdbx_seq_one_letter_code
_entity_poly.pdbx_strand_id
1 'polypeptide(L)' 'MSPEEKARLVIDQKLIQSGWVIQDMKHLNLSSALGVAVREFPTSTGEVDYALFIAGTPVGVVDVKLF' A
#
# COMPACT_ATOMS: atom_id res chain seq x y z
N MET A 1 -10.04 16.49 -6.76
CA MET A 1 -9.09 15.38 -6.52
C MET A 1 -7.73 15.75 -7.08
N SER A 2 -6.68 15.63 -6.29
CA SER A 2 -5.31 15.93 -6.74
C SER A 2 -4.77 14.86 -7.68
N PRO A 3 -3.73 15.17 -8.48
CA PRO A 3 -3.09 14.14 -9.32
C PRO A 3 -2.57 12.94 -8.52
N GLU A 4 -2.06 13.16 -7.29
CA GLU A 4 -1.63 12.07 -6.42
C GLU A 4 -2.78 11.17 -6.01
N GLU A 5 -3.91 11.75 -5.65
CA GLU A 5 -5.10 10.98 -5.27
C GLU A 5 -5.61 10.14 -6.44
N LYS A 6 -5.61 10.71 -7.65
CA LYS A 6 -5.99 9.96 -8.85
C LYS A 6 -5.04 8.80 -9.10
N ALA A 7 -3.73 9.02 -8.97
CA ALA A 7 -2.73 7.98 -9.15
C ALA A 7 -2.91 6.86 -8.13
N ARG A 8 -3.18 7.21 -6.87
CA ARG A 8 -3.40 6.22 -5.82
C ARG A 8 -4.66 5.39 -6.07
N LEU A 9 -5.74 6.00 -6.59
CA LEU A 9 -6.95 5.24 -6.93
C LEU A 9 -6.67 4.20 -8.02
N VAL A 10 -5.88 4.55 -9.02
CA VAL A 10 -5.50 3.60 -10.08
C VAL A 10 -4.64 2.48 -9.51
N ILE A 11 -3.68 2.80 -8.66
CA ILE A 11 -2.80 1.81 -8.02
C ILE A 11 -3.60 0.90 -7.09
N ASP A 12 -4.54 1.45 -6.30
CA ASP A 12 -5.43 0.66 -5.46
C ASP A 12 -6.16 -0.39 -6.28
N GLN A 13 -6.75 0.01 -7.41
CA GLN A 13 -7.48 -0.91 -8.27
C GLN A 13 -6.59 -2.02 -8.81
N LYS A 14 -5.38 -1.67 -9.25
CA LYS A 14 -4.42 -2.66 -9.75
C LYS A 14 -3.99 -3.63 -8.67
N LEU A 15 -3.73 -3.14 -7.46
CA LEU A 15 -3.37 -3.99 -6.33
C LEU A 15 -4.51 -4.95 -5.99
N ILE A 16 -5.74 -4.45 -5.90
CA ILE A 16 -6.91 -5.28 -5.61
C ILE A 16 -7.11 -6.35 -6.69
N GLN A 17 -7.00 -5.97 -7.96
CA GLN A 17 -7.12 -6.90 -9.08
C GLN A 17 -6.03 -7.98 -9.05
N SER A 18 -4.88 -7.67 -8.48
CA SER A 18 -3.76 -8.62 -8.35
C SER A 18 -3.83 -9.44 -7.07
N GLY A 19 -4.90 -9.31 -6.29
CA GLY A 19 -5.11 -10.12 -5.09
C GLY A 19 -4.63 -9.51 -3.78
N TRP A 20 -4.16 -8.26 -3.79
CA TRP A 20 -3.74 -7.57 -2.57
C TRP A 20 -4.94 -7.04 -1.81
N VAL A 21 -4.87 -7.11 -0.48
CA VAL A 21 -5.84 -6.47 0.41
C VAL A 21 -5.25 -5.14 0.86
N ILE A 22 -5.97 -4.05 0.59
CA ILE A 22 -5.54 -2.71 0.99
C ILE A 22 -5.97 -2.45 2.43
N GLN A 23 -5.04 -1.98 3.25
CA GLN A 23 -5.30 -1.61 4.65
C GLN A 23 -4.70 -0.25 4.95
N ASP A 24 -5.21 0.41 5.99
CA ASP A 24 -4.58 1.58 6.56
C ASP A 24 -3.95 1.22 7.91
N MET A 25 -3.15 2.14 8.46
CA MET A 25 -2.44 1.88 9.72
C MET A 25 -3.38 1.71 10.92
N LYS A 26 -4.57 2.32 10.87
CA LYS A 26 -5.54 2.22 11.96
C LYS A 26 -6.19 0.85 12.04
N HIS A 27 -6.27 0.15 10.93
CA HIS A 27 -6.94 -1.14 10.84
C HIS A 27 -5.97 -2.22 10.36
N LEU A 28 -4.72 -2.11 10.79
CA LEU A 28 -3.66 -3.02 10.37
C LEU A 28 -3.91 -4.45 10.87
N ASN A 29 -3.97 -5.40 9.94
CA ASN A 29 -4.06 -6.82 10.25
C ASN A 29 -3.35 -7.61 9.15
N LEU A 30 -2.07 -7.85 9.34
CA LEU A 30 -1.23 -8.53 8.34
C LEU A 30 -1.56 -10.00 8.17
N SER A 31 -2.32 -10.59 9.09
CA SER A 31 -2.73 -11.99 9.00
C SER A 31 -4.07 -12.19 8.30
N SER A 32 -4.74 -11.11 7.89
CA SER A 32 -6.07 -11.19 7.26
C SER A 32 -6.03 -11.75 5.84
N ALA A 33 -4.87 -11.67 5.17
CA ALA A 33 -4.68 -12.14 3.81
C ALA A 33 -3.22 -12.44 3.57
N LEU A 34 -2.91 -13.21 2.52
CA LEU A 34 -1.53 -13.51 2.15
C LEU A 34 -0.80 -12.25 1.73
N GLY A 35 -1.38 -11.46 0.83
CA GLY A 35 -0.80 -10.20 0.35
C GLY A 35 -1.57 -9.00 0.90
N VAL A 36 -0.89 -8.16 1.67
CA VAL A 36 -1.47 -6.95 2.27
C VAL A 36 -0.65 -5.74 1.83
N ALA A 37 -1.34 -4.71 1.33
CA ALA A 37 -0.75 -3.42 0.99
C ALA A 37 -1.22 -2.38 2.00
N VAL A 38 -0.31 -1.85 2.80
CA VAL A 38 -0.63 -0.90 3.87
C VAL A 38 -0.33 0.51 3.40
N ARG A 39 -1.35 1.36 3.40
CA ARG A 39 -1.24 2.76 2.96
C ARG A 39 -0.49 3.62 3.96
N GLU A 40 0.26 4.58 3.43
CA GLU A 40 0.92 5.62 4.23
C GLU A 40 1.76 5.01 5.36
N PHE A 41 2.54 4.01 5.01
CA PHE A 41 3.33 3.27 5.98
C PHE A 41 4.59 4.07 6.35
N PRO A 42 4.84 4.30 7.65
CA PRO A 42 6.02 5.05 8.08
C PRO A 42 7.30 4.23 7.92
N THR A 43 8.35 4.88 7.42
CA THR A 43 9.69 4.30 7.34
C THR A 43 10.70 5.25 7.98
N SER A 44 11.95 4.82 8.08
CA SER A 44 13.02 5.66 8.65
C SER A 44 13.27 6.93 7.82
N THR A 45 12.89 6.93 6.55
CA THR A 45 13.09 8.08 5.65
C THR A 45 11.79 8.83 5.31
N GLY A 46 10.70 8.51 5.99
CA GLY A 46 9.40 9.12 5.78
C GLY A 46 8.35 8.09 5.43
N GLU A 47 7.14 8.55 5.10
CA GLU A 47 6.06 7.67 4.70
C GLU A 47 6.20 7.24 3.25
N VAL A 48 5.89 5.97 2.98
CA VAL A 48 5.70 5.47 1.62
C VAL A 48 4.19 5.35 1.35
N ASP A 49 3.80 5.41 0.08
CA ASP A 49 2.37 5.33 -0.25
C ASP A 49 1.79 3.96 0.07
N TYR A 50 2.56 2.89 -0.17
CA TYR A 50 2.17 1.53 0.20
C TYR A 50 3.38 0.74 0.65
N ALA A 51 3.25 -0.01 1.74
CA ALA A 51 4.18 -1.05 2.11
C ALA A 51 3.53 -2.40 1.81
N LEU A 52 4.24 -3.29 1.14
CA LEU A 52 3.72 -4.58 0.71
C LEU A 52 4.23 -5.69 1.62
N PHE A 53 3.29 -6.50 2.11
CA PHE A 53 3.60 -7.63 2.99
C PHE A 53 3.05 -8.92 2.38
N ILE A 54 3.84 -9.98 2.47
CA ILE A 54 3.37 -11.34 2.13
C ILE A 54 3.57 -12.22 3.34
N ALA A 55 2.49 -12.88 3.78
CA ALA A 55 2.49 -13.70 4.99
C ALA A 55 3.09 -12.97 6.20
N GLY A 56 2.79 -11.67 6.32
CA GLY A 56 3.27 -10.83 7.42
C GLY A 56 4.70 -10.33 7.28
N THR A 57 5.39 -10.69 6.19
CA THR A 57 6.79 -10.28 5.96
C THR A 57 6.83 -9.14 4.94
N PRO A 58 7.53 -8.03 5.23
CA PRO A 58 7.66 -6.94 4.26
C PRO A 58 8.48 -7.38 3.05
N VAL A 59 7.96 -7.12 1.85
CA VAL A 59 8.60 -7.54 0.59
C VAL A 59 8.90 -6.38 -0.34
N GLY A 60 8.34 -5.21 -0.11
CA GLY A 60 8.60 -4.06 -0.96
C GLY A 60 7.74 -2.85 -0.60
N VAL A 61 7.94 -1.79 -1.34
CA VAL A 61 7.16 -0.55 -1.19
C VAL A 61 6.74 -0.04 -2.57
N VAL A 62 5.64 0.70 -2.58
CA VAL A 62 5.20 1.47 -3.75
C VAL A 62 5.15 2.93 -3.34
N ASP A 63 5.79 3.78 -4.11
CA ASP A 63 5.83 5.21 -3.85
C ASP A 63 5.46 5.94 -5.15
N VAL A 64 4.38 6.73 -5.09
CA VAL A 64 3.91 7.46 -6.26
C VAL A 64 4.79 8.68 -6.45
N LYS A 65 5.41 8.78 -7.62
CA LYS A 65 6.22 9.94 -7.99
C LYS A 65 5.57 10.66 -9.15
N LEU A 66 5.22 11.91 -8.93
CA LEU A 66 4.66 12.78 -9.96
C LEU A 66 5.74 13.78 -10.39
N PHE A 67 5.95 13.88 -11.69
CA PHE A 67 6.93 14.79 -12.28
C PHE A 67 6.25 15.97 -12.96
#